data_44337d81083f730459bacfbe3a74dc3d
#
_entry.id   44337d81083f730459bacfbe3a74dc3d
#
_cell.length_a   1.000
_cell.length_b   1.000
_cell.length_c   1.000
_cell.angle_alpha   90.00
_cell.angle_beta   90.00
_cell.angle_gamma   90.00
#
_symmetry.space_group_name_H-M   'P 1'
#
loop_
_entity.id
_entity.type
_entity.pdbx_description
1 polymer ?
#
loop_
_entity_poly.entity_id
_entity_poly.type
_entity_poly.pdbx_seq_one_letter_code
_entity_poly.pdbx_strand_id
1 'polypeptide(L)'
;MLAFLDEQDPRADAAFVRIKTEEAVVPSRWWFEVRNILVVNERRKRITESDTTTFLRDLAGLRIRVDREPEESVVLRLARVHRLSVYDAAYLELALRDAIPLATLDADLAAAARGEGSELI
;
A
#
# COMPACT_ATOMS: atom_id res chain seq x y z
N MET A 1 -1.86 -2.99 -4.65
CA MET A 1 -1.14 -2.51 -3.47
C MET A 1 -1.80 -1.25 -2.94
N LEU A 2 -2.10 -1.21 -1.67
CA LEU A 2 -2.86 -0.13 -1.06
C LEU A 2 -1.98 0.68 -0.11
N ALA A 3 -1.78 1.95 -0.40
CA ALA A 3 -1.00 2.86 0.42
C ALA A 3 -1.89 3.90 1.15
N PHE A 4 -3.22 3.70 1.12
CA PHE A 4 -4.17 4.65 1.67
C PHE A 4 -5.46 3.92 2.05
N LEU A 5 -6.16 4.38 3.09
CA LEU A 5 -7.34 3.68 3.61
C LEU A 5 -8.55 4.59 3.83
N ASP A 6 -8.33 5.86 4.09
CA ASP A 6 -9.38 6.77 4.51
C ASP A 6 -9.66 7.90 3.49
N GLU A 7 -9.04 7.83 2.34
CA GLU A 7 -9.20 8.83 1.30
C GLU A 7 -10.41 8.53 0.42
N GLN A 8 -11.25 9.54 0.20
CA GLN A 8 -12.33 9.44 -0.78
C GLN A 8 -11.83 9.93 -2.14
N ASP A 9 -10.94 9.15 -2.73
CA ASP A 9 -10.34 9.45 -4.02
C ASP A 9 -10.79 8.38 -5.02
N PRO A 10 -11.20 8.75 -6.26
CA PRO A 10 -11.58 7.77 -7.27
C PRO A 10 -10.50 6.73 -7.57
N ARG A 11 -9.24 7.08 -7.40
CA ARG A 11 -8.13 6.12 -7.60
C ARG A 11 -8.12 5.06 -6.50
N ALA A 12 -8.46 5.44 -5.26
CA ALA A 12 -8.58 4.50 -4.15
C ALA A 12 -9.74 3.54 -4.41
N ASP A 13 -10.89 4.05 -4.86
CA ASP A 13 -12.05 3.23 -5.18
C ASP A 13 -11.74 2.23 -6.29
N ALA A 14 -11.02 2.66 -7.34
CA ALA A 14 -10.61 1.77 -8.42
C ALA A 14 -9.71 0.64 -7.91
N ALA A 15 -8.78 0.95 -7.01
CA ALA A 15 -7.90 -0.06 -6.40
C ALA A 15 -8.70 -1.06 -5.57
N PHE A 16 -9.65 -0.59 -4.76
CA PHE A 16 -10.52 -1.47 -3.98
C PHE A 16 -11.37 -2.39 -4.85
N VAL A 17 -11.90 -1.89 -5.95
CA VAL A 17 -12.67 -2.72 -6.88
C VAL A 17 -11.82 -3.85 -7.44
N ARG A 18 -10.57 -3.57 -7.79
CA ARG A 18 -9.65 -4.59 -8.30
C ARG A 18 -9.33 -5.66 -7.26
N ILE A 19 -9.13 -5.26 -6.00
CA ILE A 19 -8.79 -6.21 -4.92
C ILE A 19 -9.91 -7.20 -4.66
N LYS A 20 -11.16 -6.83 -4.87
CA LYS A 20 -12.30 -7.74 -4.70
C LYS A 20 -12.24 -8.92 -5.65
N THR A 21 -11.61 -8.78 -6.80
CA THR A 21 -11.53 -9.81 -7.84
C THR A 21 -10.12 -10.33 -8.08
N GLU A 22 -9.09 -9.60 -7.66
CA GLU A 22 -7.70 -9.93 -7.87
C GLU A 22 -6.94 -9.98 -6.55
N GLU A 23 -5.82 -10.70 -6.53
CA GLU A 23 -4.93 -10.72 -5.37
C GLU A 23 -4.15 -9.41 -5.29
N ALA A 24 -4.00 -8.87 -4.09
CA ALA A 24 -3.10 -7.75 -3.80
C ALA A 24 -1.88 -8.27 -3.05
N VAL A 25 -0.72 -7.64 -3.32
CA VAL A 25 0.52 -7.94 -2.60
C VAL A 25 1.02 -6.66 -1.99
N VAL A 26 1.41 -6.71 -0.73
CA VAL A 26 1.83 -5.53 0.03
C VAL A 26 3.11 -5.82 0.82
N PRO A 27 3.97 -4.81 1.06
CA PRO A 27 5.09 -4.96 1.98
C PRO A 27 4.61 -5.15 3.41
N SER A 28 5.44 -5.74 4.27
CA SER A 28 5.09 -5.99 5.67
C SER A 28 4.72 -4.72 6.43
N ARG A 29 5.30 -3.57 6.08
CA ARG A 29 4.97 -2.29 6.68
C ARG A 29 3.47 -1.95 6.54
N TRP A 30 2.84 -2.34 5.44
CA TRP A 30 1.42 -2.08 5.19
C TRP A 30 0.54 -2.63 6.32
N TRP A 31 0.88 -3.80 6.85
CA TRP A 31 0.14 -4.40 7.96
C TRP A 31 0.08 -3.45 9.17
N PHE A 32 1.21 -2.84 9.50
CA PHE A 32 1.30 -1.91 10.62
C PHE A 32 0.65 -0.57 10.30
N GLU A 33 0.82 -0.05 9.09
CA GLU A 33 0.24 1.23 8.68
C GLU A 33 -1.29 1.20 8.79
N VAL A 34 -1.93 0.14 8.32
CA VAL A 34 -3.38 -0.02 8.41
C VAL A 34 -3.85 0.05 9.86
N ARG A 35 -3.23 -0.72 10.73
CA ARG A 35 -3.62 -0.78 12.14
C ARG A 35 -3.30 0.51 12.86
N ASN A 36 -2.22 1.17 12.50
CA ASN A 36 -1.90 2.47 13.08
C ASN A 36 -2.93 3.53 12.72
N ILE A 37 -3.36 3.58 11.46
CA ILE A 37 -4.42 4.49 11.03
C ILE A 37 -5.70 4.26 11.83
N LEU A 38 -6.09 3.01 12.01
CA LEU A 38 -7.28 2.64 12.77
C LEU A 38 -7.18 3.11 14.23
N VAL A 39 -6.06 2.81 14.88
CA VAL A 39 -5.84 3.20 16.28
C VAL A 39 -5.82 4.72 16.45
N VAL A 40 -5.18 5.44 15.53
CA VAL A 40 -5.16 6.91 15.56
C VAL A 40 -6.57 7.47 15.41
N ASN A 41 -7.38 6.91 14.52
CA ASN A 41 -8.77 7.35 14.33
C ASN A 41 -9.64 7.03 15.54
N GLU A 42 -9.39 5.91 16.24
CA GLU A 42 -10.05 5.63 17.51
C GLU A 42 -9.71 6.70 18.55
N ARG A 43 -8.42 7.05 18.69
CA ARG A 43 -7.98 8.08 19.64
C ARG A 43 -8.59 9.44 19.35
N ARG A 44 -8.82 9.75 18.09
CA ARG A 44 -9.47 10.98 17.64
C ARG A 44 -11.00 10.90 17.68
N LYS A 45 -11.54 9.80 18.15
CA LYS A 45 -12.98 9.53 18.27
C LYS A 45 -13.73 9.64 16.94
N ARG A 46 -13.07 9.33 15.84
CA ARG A 46 -13.68 9.26 14.52
C ARG A 46 -14.33 7.90 14.26
N ILE A 47 -13.79 6.86 14.86
CA ILE A 47 -14.29 5.49 14.77
C ILE A 47 -14.23 4.84 16.16
N THR A 48 -14.98 3.76 16.33
CA THR A 48 -15.00 2.96 17.56
C THR A 48 -14.13 1.72 17.42
N GLU A 49 -13.83 1.04 18.53
CA GLU A 49 -13.17 -0.27 18.48
C GLU A 49 -13.99 -1.29 17.67
N SER A 50 -15.32 -1.20 17.75
CA SER A 50 -16.21 -2.05 16.97
C SER A 50 -16.04 -1.80 15.46
N ASP A 51 -15.90 -0.53 15.06
CA ASP A 51 -15.65 -0.19 13.65
C ASP A 51 -14.33 -0.78 13.17
N THR A 52 -13.28 -0.70 13.99
CA THR A 52 -11.98 -1.30 13.69
C THR A 52 -12.10 -2.81 13.50
N THR A 53 -12.79 -3.48 14.40
CA THR A 53 -13.00 -4.94 14.32
C THR A 53 -13.72 -5.32 13.04
N THR A 54 -14.76 -4.60 12.69
CA THR A 54 -15.53 -4.82 11.46
C THR A 54 -14.66 -4.60 10.23
N PHE A 55 -13.90 -3.50 10.21
CA PHE A 55 -13.01 -3.20 9.09
C PHE A 55 -11.97 -4.31 8.89
N LEU A 56 -11.31 -4.74 9.97
CA LEU A 56 -10.27 -5.79 9.87
C LEU A 56 -10.85 -7.14 9.47
N ARG A 57 -12.08 -7.43 9.87
CA ARG A 57 -12.78 -8.65 9.45
C ARG A 57 -13.05 -8.62 7.94
N ASP A 58 -13.54 -7.48 7.43
CA ASP A 58 -13.80 -7.32 6.01
C ASP A 58 -12.50 -7.40 5.21
N LEU A 59 -11.44 -6.77 5.73
CA LEU A 59 -10.12 -6.80 5.11
C LEU A 59 -9.57 -8.24 5.01
N ALA A 60 -9.79 -9.05 6.05
CA ALA A 60 -9.34 -10.45 6.07
C ALA A 60 -10.04 -11.31 5.01
N GLY A 61 -11.20 -10.87 4.52
CA GLY A 61 -11.92 -11.52 3.43
C GLY A 61 -11.34 -11.23 2.05
N LEU A 62 -10.43 -10.28 1.93
CA LEU A 62 -9.77 -9.94 0.67
C LEU A 62 -8.50 -10.76 0.47
N ARG A 63 -8.10 -10.96 -0.78
CA ARG A 63 -6.87 -11.69 -1.12
C ARG A 63 -5.68 -10.74 -1.05
N ILE A 64 -5.18 -10.50 0.16
CA ILE A 64 -4.03 -9.64 0.38
C ILE A 64 -2.89 -10.47 0.96
N ARG A 65 -1.82 -10.61 0.18
CA ARG A 65 -0.62 -11.32 0.61
C ARG A 65 0.43 -10.32 1.08
N VAL A 66 1.01 -10.57 2.23
CA VAL A 66 2.09 -9.74 2.79
C VAL A 66 3.44 -10.32 2.36
N ASP A 67 4.22 -9.53 1.63
CA ASP A 67 5.58 -9.88 1.26
C ASP A 67 6.54 -9.45 2.37
N ARG A 68 7.46 -10.35 2.77
CA ARG A 68 8.39 -10.11 3.88
C ARG A 68 9.85 -10.12 3.47
N GLU A 69 10.12 -10.32 2.19
CA GLU A 69 11.50 -10.51 1.71
C GLU A 69 11.83 -9.54 0.56
N PRO A 70 11.92 -8.22 0.84
CA PRO A 70 12.35 -7.26 -0.18
C PRO A 70 13.82 -7.50 -0.55
N GLU A 71 14.14 -7.19 -1.80
CA GLU A 71 15.53 -7.23 -2.25
C GLU A 71 16.23 -5.95 -1.83
N GLU A 72 17.11 -6.06 -0.83
CA GLU A 72 17.73 -4.90 -0.17
C GLU A 72 18.45 -3.97 -1.14
N SER A 73 19.25 -4.52 -2.04
CA SER A 73 20.02 -3.70 -2.99
C SER A 73 19.12 -2.87 -3.89
N VAL A 74 18.00 -3.42 -4.31
CA VAL A 74 17.02 -2.71 -5.16
C VAL A 74 16.30 -1.64 -4.36
N VAL A 75 15.86 -1.95 -3.15
CA VAL A 75 15.22 -0.96 -2.27
C VAL A 75 16.13 0.23 -2.05
N LEU A 76 17.39 -0.01 -1.72
CA LEU A 76 18.34 1.08 -1.48
C LEU A 76 18.61 1.90 -2.74
N ARG A 77 18.74 1.25 -3.89
CA ARG A 77 18.90 1.95 -5.16
C ARG A 77 17.72 2.86 -5.46
N LEU A 78 16.52 2.33 -5.35
CA LEU A 78 15.31 3.10 -5.61
C LEU A 78 15.15 4.29 -4.67
N ALA A 79 15.45 4.08 -3.39
CA ALA A 79 15.40 5.14 -2.40
C ALA A 79 16.38 6.27 -2.75
N ARG A 80 17.60 5.92 -3.16
CA ARG A 80 18.64 6.90 -3.49
C ARG A 80 18.36 7.63 -4.81
N VAL A 81 18.01 6.89 -5.85
CA VAL A 81 17.79 7.46 -7.19
C VAL A 81 16.58 8.39 -7.20
N HIS A 82 15.50 7.99 -6.55
CA HIS A 82 14.22 8.72 -6.58
C HIS A 82 13.96 9.55 -5.33
N ARG A 83 14.90 9.58 -4.39
CA ARG A 83 14.78 10.30 -3.13
C ARG A 83 13.53 9.90 -2.34
N LEU A 84 13.24 8.61 -2.34
CA LEU A 84 12.15 8.02 -1.58
C LEU A 84 12.64 7.60 -0.21
N SER A 85 11.70 7.51 0.74
CA SER A 85 11.97 6.76 1.95
C SER A 85 12.20 5.30 1.59
N VAL A 86 12.89 4.57 2.45
CA VAL A 86 13.06 3.12 2.28
C VAL A 86 11.69 2.44 2.26
N TYR A 87 10.74 2.97 3.02
CA TYR A 87 9.40 2.41 3.09
C TYR A 87 8.64 2.54 1.77
N ASP A 88 8.69 3.72 1.14
CA ASP A 88 8.07 3.93 -0.18
C ASP A 88 8.82 3.14 -1.26
N ALA A 89 10.15 3.09 -1.17
CA ALA A 89 10.95 2.29 -2.09
C ALA A 89 10.60 0.80 -2.02
N ALA A 90 10.23 0.30 -0.84
CA ALA A 90 9.80 -1.09 -0.69
C ALA A 90 8.53 -1.40 -1.47
N TYR A 91 7.58 -0.47 -1.54
CA TYR A 91 6.39 -0.63 -2.38
C TYR A 91 6.75 -0.73 -3.85
N LEU A 92 7.63 0.14 -4.31
CA LEU A 92 8.05 0.15 -5.71
C LEU A 92 8.86 -1.10 -6.07
N GLU A 93 9.76 -1.52 -5.19
CA GLU A 93 10.55 -2.74 -5.38
C GLU A 93 9.64 -3.95 -5.56
N LEU A 94 8.63 -4.09 -4.70
CA LEU A 94 7.69 -5.20 -4.78
C LEU A 94 6.90 -5.19 -6.08
N ALA A 95 6.41 -4.02 -6.50
CA ALA A 95 5.67 -3.89 -7.75
C ALA A 95 6.53 -4.26 -8.97
N LEU A 96 7.79 -3.86 -8.98
CA LEU A 96 8.72 -4.20 -10.07
C LEU A 96 9.08 -5.68 -10.06
N ARG A 97 9.38 -6.24 -8.90
CA ARG A 97 9.78 -7.64 -8.76
C ARG A 97 8.66 -8.60 -9.19
N ASP A 98 7.44 -8.32 -8.77
CA ASP A 98 6.29 -9.16 -9.11
C ASP A 98 5.60 -8.75 -10.42
N ALA A 99 6.09 -7.71 -11.09
CA ALA A 99 5.53 -7.16 -12.33
C ALA A 99 4.02 -6.88 -12.20
N ILE A 100 3.64 -6.23 -11.11
CA ILE A 100 2.24 -5.88 -10.83
C ILE A 100 2.07 -4.36 -10.79
N PRO A 101 0.87 -3.84 -11.11
CA PRO A 101 0.60 -2.42 -11.02
C PRO A 101 0.68 -1.91 -9.58
N LEU A 102 1.17 -0.68 -9.42
CA LEU A 102 1.24 0.01 -8.14
C LEU A 102 0.05 0.95 -7.97
N ALA A 103 -0.61 0.86 -6.83
CA ALA A 103 -1.67 1.81 -6.45
C ALA A 103 -1.14 2.73 -5.36
N THR A 104 -1.04 4.02 -5.65
CA THR A 104 -0.59 5.01 -4.68
C THR A 104 -1.19 6.37 -4.97
N LEU A 105 -1.44 7.15 -3.92
CA LEU A 105 -1.83 8.56 -4.03
C LEU A 105 -0.64 9.48 -3.84
N ASP A 106 0.53 8.96 -3.45
CA ASP A 106 1.74 9.75 -3.27
C ASP A 106 2.35 10.12 -4.62
N ALA A 107 2.50 11.43 -4.87
CA ALA A 107 3.00 11.93 -6.15
C ALA A 107 4.45 11.52 -6.43
N ASP A 108 5.29 11.51 -5.40
CA ASP A 108 6.70 11.17 -5.55
C ASP A 108 6.88 9.68 -5.87
N LEU A 109 6.13 8.83 -5.20
CA LEU A 109 6.15 7.40 -5.48
C LEU A 109 5.60 7.09 -6.87
N ALA A 110 4.52 7.76 -7.26
CA ALA A 110 3.96 7.61 -8.61
C ALA A 110 4.95 8.02 -9.70
N ALA A 111 5.65 9.14 -9.50
CA ALA A 111 6.66 9.61 -10.44
C ALA A 111 7.83 8.62 -10.55
N ALA A 112 8.29 8.09 -9.42
CA ALA A 112 9.36 7.09 -9.39
C ALA A 112 8.93 5.81 -10.13
N ALA A 113 7.69 5.37 -9.92
CA ALA A 113 7.13 4.20 -10.60
C ALA A 113 7.13 4.38 -12.11
N ARG A 114 6.70 5.53 -12.59
CA ARG A 114 6.74 5.84 -14.02
C ARG A 114 8.16 5.83 -14.57
N GLY A 115 9.10 6.40 -13.82
CA GLY A 115 10.52 6.42 -14.21
C GLY A 115 11.13 5.03 -14.30
N GLU A 116 10.65 4.07 -13.54
CA GLU A 116 11.11 2.68 -13.56
C GLU A 116 10.28 1.79 -14.50
N GLY A 117 9.29 2.34 -15.17
CA GLY A 117 8.44 1.57 -16.08
C GLY A 117 7.39 0.70 -15.39
N SER A 118 7.09 0.96 -14.13
CA SER A 118 6.03 0.28 -13.41
C SER A 118 4.66 0.84 -13.79
N GLU A 119 3.68 -0.02 -13.97
CA GLU A 119 2.32 0.42 -14.22
C GLU A 119 1.69 1.00 -12.94
N LEU A 120 0.81 1.97 -13.13
CA LEU A 120 -0.01 2.55 -12.07
C LEU A 120 -1.47 2.22 -12.31
N ILE A 121 -2.19 2.04 -11.21
CA ILE A 121 -3.64 1.88 -11.28
C ILE A 121 -4.31 3.25 -11.37
#